data_98514d2250b07abfbddef7035b49ab79
#
_entry.id   98514d2250b07abfbddef7035b49ab79
#
_cell.length_a   1.000
_cell.length_b   1.000
_cell.length_c   1.000
_cell.angle_alpha   90.00
_cell.angle_beta   90.00
_cell.angle_gamma   90.00
#
_symmetry.space_group_name_H-M   'P 1'
#
loop_
_entity.id
_entity.type
_entity.pdbx_description
1 polymer ?
#
loop_
_entity_poly.entity_id
_entity_poly.type
_entity_poly.pdbx_seq_one_letter_code
_entity_poly.pdbx_strand_id
1 'polypeptide(L)'
;MQQTLTTIEGERVLLRPFQEGDAEESARVWTPESNYMYGGSPRGAKRPSVESRQRRNEQMTGSDEHCFAIEADGRYIGFLGLRVNDSEQGGSYRIGIENPEYWGRGYGTEVARLVLRYAFETLGLHRVHLMVAAYNVRARRCYEKAGFRVEGVLRESFQVDGEWQDDLLMAILKEEWEARSLVGQELASCPFTVRTYRPSDYEQVTAIWRAEWGEGRPMDAAEAFDYKLTNDRGPIFVAELNGRIVGTALGSWDGRWAWVTRLAVHPDYRRRGIAKVLMAEIERRLAALGATFTALLVGTENKGALALYDSLGYSRRGDVAFMVKRFADGEEACCGPQPG
;
A
#
# COMPACT_ATOMS: atom_id res chain seq x y z
N MET A 1 -26.25 -2.01 -26.39
CA MET A 1 -25.14 -1.32 -27.10
C MET A 1 -23.84 -1.94 -26.59
N GLN A 2 -23.06 -2.60 -27.46
CA GLN A 2 -21.73 -3.11 -27.07
C GLN A 2 -20.83 -1.88 -26.72
N GLN A 3 -20.45 -1.77 -25.48
CA GLN A 3 -19.46 -0.76 -25.06
C GLN A 3 -18.13 -1.12 -25.73
N THR A 4 -17.60 -0.23 -26.55
CA THR A 4 -16.22 -0.38 -27.06
C THR A 4 -15.28 -0.21 -25.88
N LEU A 5 -14.75 -1.32 -25.36
CA LEU A 5 -13.77 -1.30 -24.27
C LEU A 5 -12.52 -0.57 -24.73
N THR A 6 -12.20 0.55 -24.06
CA THR A 6 -10.98 1.30 -24.31
C THR A 6 -9.82 0.63 -23.59
N THR A 7 -8.70 0.50 -24.25
CA THR A 7 -7.44 0.04 -23.64
C THR A 7 -7.01 0.99 -22.52
N ILE A 8 -6.55 0.44 -21.39
CA ILE A 8 -6.07 1.20 -20.24
C ILE A 8 -4.59 0.90 -20.05
N GLU A 9 -3.75 1.90 -20.21
CA GLU A 9 -2.30 1.78 -20.08
C GLU A 9 -1.84 2.04 -18.64
N GLY A 10 -0.96 1.17 -18.13
CA GLY A 10 -0.21 1.30 -16.90
C GLY A 10 1.29 1.50 -17.17
N GLU A 11 2.10 1.43 -16.12
CA GLU A 11 3.56 1.52 -16.25
C GLU A 11 4.17 0.25 -16.85
N ARG A 12 3.65 -0.92 -16.45
CA ARG A 12 4.17 -2.27 -16.81
C ARG A 12 3.07 -3.19 -17.35
N VAL A 13 1.80 -2.78 -17.22
CA VAL A 13 0.66 -3.58 -17.66
C VAL A 13 -0.21 -2.80 -18.63
N LEU A 14 -0.84 -3.55 -19.52
CA LEU A 14 -1.85 -3.08 -20.45
C LEU A 14 -3.14 -3.87 -20.20
N LEU A 15 -4.23 -3.17 -19.96
CA LEU A 15 -5.57 -3.76 -19.91
C LEU A 15 -6.21 -3.53 -21.27
N ARG A 16 -6.51 -4.62 -21.97
CA ARG A 16 -7.04 -4.55 -23.35
C ARG A 16 -8.18 -5.55 -23.55
N PRO A 17 -8.99 -5.39 -24.60
CA PRO A 17 -9.90 -6.44 -25.03
C PRO A 17 -9.18 -7.78 -25.25
N PHE A 18 -9.91 -8.89 -25.07
CA PHE A 18 -9.39 -10.21 -25.43
C PHE A 18 -9.09 -10.29 -26.93
N GLN A 19 -8.01 -10.99 -27.27
CA GLN A 19 -7.52 -11.19 -28.63
C GLN A 19 -7.35 -12.68 -28.94
N GLU A 20 -7.22 -12.98 -30.21
CA GLU A 20 -6.81 -14.29 -30.68
C GLU A 20 -5.43 -14.66 -30.08
N GLY A 21 -5.30 -15.89 -29.59
CA GLY A 21 -4.09 -16.34 -28.88
C GLY A 21 -4.16 -16.24 -27.35
N ASP A 22 -5.04 -15.41 -26.78
CA ASP A 22 -5.14 -15.29 -25.31
C ASP A 22 -5.65 -16.60 -24.64
N ALA A 23 -6.47 -17.35 -25.33
CA ALA A 23 -6.97 -18.64 -24.85
C ALA A 23 -5.87 -19.70 -24.79
N GLU A 24 -5.03 -19.76 -25.81
CA GLU A 24 -3.85 -20.62 -25.92
C GLU A 24 -2.85 -20.30 -24.81
N GLU A 25 -2.56 -19.00 -24.64
CA GLU A 25 -1.62 -18.57 -23.62
C GLU A 25 -2.15 -18.84 -22.22
N SER A 26 -3.44 -18.56 -21.96
CA SER A 26 -4.12 -18.88 -20.71
C SER A 26 -4.03 -20.39 -20.37
N ALA A 27 -4.28 -21.23 -21.37
CA ALA A 27 -4.14 -22.68 -21.18
C ALA A 27 -2.69 -23.10 -20.96
N ARG A 28 -1.74 -22.45 -21.61
CA ARG A 28 -0.30 -22.75 -21.51
C ARG A 28 0.26 -22.42 -20.11
N VAL A 29 -0.06 -21.24 -19.56
CA VAL A 29 0.47 -20.76 -18.28
C VAL A 29 -0.26 -21.31 -17.06
N TRP A 30 -1.39 -21.96 -17.28
CA TRP A 30 -2.21 -22.52 -16.20
C TRP A 30 -1.45 -23.52 -15.33
N THR A 31 -1.62 -23.39 -14.03
CA THR A 31 -1.16 -24.37 -13.03
C THR A 31 -2.30 -24.71 -12.06
N PRO A 32 -2.30 -25.88 -11.42
CA PRO A 32 -3.26 -26.18 -10.37
C PRO A 32 -3.27 -25.14 -9.25
N GLU A 33 -2.10 -24.62 -8.89
CA GLU A 33 -1.95 -23.59 -7.88
C GLU A 33 -2.60 -22.25 -8.30
N SER A 34 -2.42 -21.82 -9.56
CA SER A 34 -3.06 -20.59 -10.03
C SER A 34 -4.58 -20.70 -9.97
N ASN A 35 -5.12 -21.87 -10.30
CA ASN A 35 -6.55 -22.11 -10.28
C ASN A 35 -7.10 -22.20 -8.84
N TYR A 36 -6.38 -22.88 -7.93
CA TYR A 36 -6.71 -22.92 -6.51
C TYR A 36 -6.74 -21.52 -5.87
N MET A 37 -5.72 -20.70 -6.15
CA MET A 37 -5.62 -19.34 -5.59
C MET A 37 -6.68 -18.39 -6.12
N TYR A 38 -7.13 -18.56 -7.37
CA TYR A 38 -8.13 -17.66 -7.97
C TYR A 38 -9.57 -17.98 -7.54
N GLY A 39 -9.95 -19.24 -7.60
CA GLY A 39 -11.38 -19.60 -7.52
C GLY A 39 -11.71 -20.75 -6.59
N GLY A 40 -10.78 -21.17 -5.71
CA GLY A 40 -11.03 -22.27 -4.80
C GLY A 40 -11.25 -23.62 -5.50
N SER A 41 -10.76 -23.78 -6.71
CA SER A 41 -10.85 -25.06 -7.41
C SER A 41 -9.92 -26.09 -6.77
N PRO A 42 -10.27 -27.39 -6.83
CA PRO A 42 -9.45 -28.46 -6.25
C PRO A 42 -7.99 -28.40 -6.71
N ARG A 43 -7.05 -28.69 -5.81
CA ARG A 43 -5.61 -28.75 -6.14
C ARG A 43 -5.28 -29.78 -7.22
N GLY A 44 -6.13 -30.80 -7.35
CA GLY A 44 -6.05 -31.82 -8.40
C GLY A 44 -6.77 -31.46 -9.71
N ALA A 45 -7.20 -30.22 -9.91
CA ALA A 45 -7.90 -29.79 -11.10
C ALA A 45 -7.06 -30.04 -12.37
N LYS A 46 -7.73 -30.53 -13.43
CA LYS A 46 -7.07 -30.76 -14.72
C LYS A 46 -6.89 -29.45 -15.47
N ARG A 47 -5.80 -29.38 -16.26
CA ARG A 47 -5.57 -28.25 -17.16
C ARG A 47 -6.77 -28.05 -18.09
N PRO A 48 -7.36 -26.86 -18.19
CA PRO A 48 -8.44 -26.59 -19.12
C PRO A 48 -7.93 -26.64 -20.57
N SER A 49 -8.82 -27.06 -21.48
CA SER A 49 -8.50 -27.01 -22.91
C SER A 49 -8.55 -25.56 -23.43
N VAL A 50 -7.92 -25.33 -24.57
CA VAL A 50 -7.96 -24.04 -25.28
C VAL A 50 -9.40 -23.64 -25.58
N GLU A 51 -10.23 -24.58 -26.07
CA GLU A 51 -11.63 -24.31 -26.37
C GLU A 51 -12.43 -23.91 -25.11
N SER A 52 -12.09 -24.46 -23.95
CA SER A 52 -12.70 -24.06 -22.68
C SER A 52 -12.32 -22.64 -22.31
N ARG A 53 -11.06 -22.24 -22.55
CA ARG A 53 -10.58 -20.87 -22.32
C ARG A 53 -11.17 -19.89 -23.31
N GLN A 54 -11.28 -20.28 -24.56
CA GLN A 54 -11.93 -19.46 -25.59
C GLN A 54 -13.39 -19.20 -25.24
N ARG A 55 -14.17 -20.22 -24.90
CA ARG A 55 -15.56 -20.05 -24.43
C ARG A 55 -15.67 -19.11 -23.23
N ARG A 56 -14.75 -19.21 -22.25
CA ARG A 56 -14.71 -18.28 -21.12
C ARG A 56 -14.49 -16.84 -21.61
N ASN A 57 -13.51 -16.61 -22.47
CA ASN A 57 -13.20 -15.27 -22.99
C ASN A 57 -14.38 -14.69 -23.78
N GLU A 58 -15.04 -15.50 -24.61
CA GLU A 58 -16.26 -15.12 -25.35
C GLU A 58 -17.41 -14.76 -24.39
N GLN A 59 -17.64 -15.57 -23.34
CA GLN A 59 -18.64 -15.28 -22.32
C GLN A 59 -18.36 -13.98 -21.57
N MET A 60 -17.09 -13.74 -21.23
CA MET A 60 -16.68 -12.49 -20.57
C MET A 60 -16.89 -11.29 -21.49
N THR A 61 -16.51 -11.40 -22.77
CA THR A 61 -16.67 -10.33 -23.76
C THR A 61 -18.15 -10.07 -24.09
N GLY A 62 -18.98 -11.09 -24.09
CA GLY A 62 -20.41 -10.99 -24.33
C GLY A 62 -21.28 -10.63 -23.12
N SER A 63 -20.70 -10.46 -21.97
CA SER A 63 -21.38 -10.06 -20.73
C SER A 63 -21.51 -8.55 -20.59
N ASP A 64 -22.38 -8.11 -19.66
CA ASP A 64 -22.51 -6.70 -19.27
C ASP A 64 -21.35 -6.23 -18.36
N GLU A 65 -20.30 -7.04 -18.22
CA GLU A 65 -19.11 -6.71 -17.43
C GLU A 65 -18.06 -6.01 -18.30
N HIS A 66 -17.31 -5.09 -17.69
CA HIS A 66 -16.08 -4.54 -18.27
C HIS A 66 -14.95 -5.55 -18.09
N CYS A 67 -14.69 -6.36 -19.10
CA CYS A 67 -13.74 -7.47 -19.06
C CYS A 67 -12.50 -7.18 -19.89
N PHE A 68 -11.33 -7.39 -19.29
CA PHE A 68 -10.04 -7.12 -19.93
C PHE A 68 -9.11 -8.32 -19.81
N ALA A 69 -8.35 -8.57 -20.87
CA ALA A 69 -7.09 -9.29 -20.80
C ALA A 69 -6.02 -8.40 -20.14
N ILE A 70 -5.17 -8.99 -19.33
CA ILE A 70 -4.03 -8.32 -18.71
C ILE A 70 -2.79 -8.75 -19.47
N GLU A 71 -2.09 -7.76 -20.03
CA GLU A 71 -0.84 -7.96 -20.74
C GLU A 71 0.32 -7.32 -19.99
N ALA A 72 1.47 -7.99 -19.95
CA ALA A 72 2.75 -7.46 -19.48
C ALA A 72 3.86 -8.04 -20.33
N ASP A 73 4.90 -7.26 -20.61
CA ASP A 73 6.03 -7.65 -21.45
C ASP A 73 5.59 -8.19 -22.83
N GLY A 74 4.50 -7.67 -23.40
CA GLY A 74 3.92 -8.11 -24.68
C GLY A 74 3.25 -9.49 -24.63
N ARG A 75 2.91 -10.02 -23.44
CA ARG A 75 2.30 -11.33 -23.24
C ARG A 75 1.03 -11.24 -22.39
N TYR A 76 0.05 -12.08 -22.71
CA TYR A 76 -1.09 -12.30 -21.82
C TYR A 76 -0.61 -12.93 -20.51
N ILE A 77 -1.00 -12.34 -19.38
CA ILE A 77 -0.67 -12.84 -18.04
C ILE A 77 -1.88 -13.16 -17.19
N GLY A 78 -3.08 -12.77 -17.64
CA GLY A 78 -4.29 -12.98 -16.87
C GLY A 78 -5.48 -12.17 -17.39
N PHE A 79 -6.51 -12.09 -16.57
CA PHE A 79 -7.74 -11.38 -16.90
C PHE A 79 -8.33 -10.66 -15.70
N LEU A 80 -9.23 -9.74 -15.97
CA LEU A 80 -10.06 -9.09 -14.95
C LEU A 80 -11.48 -8.87 -15.47
N GLY A 81 -12.42 -8.71 -14.55
CA GLY A 81 -13.78 -8.29 -14.79
C GLY A 81 -14.25 -7.29 -13.74
N LEU A 82 -14.95 -6.28 -14.18
CA LEU A 82 -15.64 -5.31 -13.33
C LEU A 82 -17.11 -5.30 -13.72
N ARG A 83 -17.96 -5.92 -12.89
CA ARG A 83 -19.41 -5.87 -13.06
C ARG A 83 -19.96 -4.64 -12.37
N VAL A 84 -20.65 -3.81 -13.12
CA VAL A 84 -21.27 -2.58 -12.62
C VAL A 84 -22.71 -2.85 -12.21
N ASN A 85 -23.12 -2.30 -11.08
CA ASN A 85 -24.51 -2.22 -10.65
C ASN A 85 -24.91 -0.73 -10.65
N ASP A 86 -25.59 -0.30 -11.72
CA ASP A 86 -25.97 1.10 -11.90
C ASP A 86 -26.90 1.61 -10.80
N SER A 87 -27.80 0.75 -10.28
CA SER A 87 -28.75 1.14 -9.22
C SER A 87 -28.07 1.45 -7.89
N GLU A 88 -26.89 0.87 -7.64
CA GLU A 88 -26.13 1.05 -6.41
C GLU A 88 -24.88 1.90 -6.61
N GLN A 89 -24.60 2.33 -7.83
CA GLN A 89 -23.33 2.97 -8.23
C GLN A 89 -22.11 2.16 -7.72
N GLY A 90 -22.24 0.84 -7.76
CA GLY A 90 -21.27 -0.11 -7.22
C GLY A 90 -20.61 -0.96 -8.29
N GLY A 91 -19.39 -1.42 -8.03
CA GLY A 91 -18.68 -2.36 -8.90
C GLY A 91 -18.21 -3.59 -8.14
N SER A 92 -18.44 -4.78 -8.69
CA SER A 92 -17.84 -6.03 -8.24
C SER A 92 -16.61 -6.34 -9.10
N TYR A 93 -15.45 -6.38 -8.47
CA TYR A 93 -14.15 -6.57 -9.12
C TYR A 93 -13.62 -7.98 -8.94
N ARG A 94 -13.11 -8.56 -10.01
CA ARG A 94 -12.43 -9.85 -10.00
C ARG A 94 -11.19 -9.82 -10.88
N ILE A 95 -10.11 -10.50 -10.47
CA ILE A 95 -8.85 -10.58 -11.21
C ILE A 95 -8.20 -11.94 -11.05
N GLY A 96 -7.61 -12.45 -12.11
CA GLY A 96 -6.74 -13.61 -12.08
C GLY A 96 -5.44 -13.34 -12.82
N ILE A 97 -4.31 -13.24 -12.10
CA ILE A 97 -2.98 -13.35 -12.72
C ILE A 97 -2.69 -14.83 -12.86
N GLU A 98 -2.89 -15.36 -14.06
CA GLU A 98 -2.85 -16.80 -14.34
C GLU A 98 -1.41 -17.34 -14.45
N ASN A 99 -0.47 -16.49 -14.86
CA ASN A 99 0.94 -16.87 -14.95
C ASN A 99 1.68 -16.64 -13.61
N PRO A 100 2.11 -17.72 -12.91
CA PRO A 100 2.80 -17.60 -11.63
C PRO A 100 4.13 -16.82 -11.68
N GLU A 101 4.79 -16.74 -12.84
CA GLU A 101 6.04 -15.98 -13.01
C GLU A 101 5.86 -14.48 -12.71
N TYR A 102 4.64 -13.96 -12.82
CA TYR A 102 4.31 -12.57 -12.56
C TYR A 102 3.83 -12.32 -11.12
N TRP A 103 3.76 -13.35 -10.28
CA TRP A 103 3.34 -13.22 -8.90
C TRP A 103 4.39 -12.58 -7.99
N GLY A 104 3.93 -11.85 -6.96
CA GLY A 104 4.80 -11.21 -5.99
C GLY A 104 5.58 -9.99 -6.52
N ARG A 105 5.46 -9.67 -7.80
CA ARG A 105 6.22 -8.63 -8.50
C ARG A 105 5.48 -7.29 -8.66
N GLY A 106 4.30 -7.15 -8.05
CA GLY A 106 3.53 -5.90 -8.02
C GLY A 106 2.49 -5.73 -9.13
N TYR A 107 2.47 -6.58 -10.15
CA TYR A 107 1.54 -6.48 -11.28
C TYR A 107 0.07 -6.43 -10.86
N GLY A 108 -0.37 -7.32 -9.96
CA GLY A 108 -1.75 -7.32 -9.47
C GLY A 108 -2.15 -6.02 -8.77
N THR A 109 -1.22 -5.40 -8.01
CA THR A 109 -1.47 -4.11 -7.36
C THR A 109 -1.61 -2.98 -8.38
N GLU A 110 -0.81 -3.00 -9.44
CA GLU A 110 -0.90 -2.03 -10.54
C GLU A 110 -2.22 -2.16 -11.28
N VAL A 111 -2.61 -3.38 -11.64
CA VAL A 111 -3.92 -3.68 -12.26
C VAL A 111 -5.06 -3.18 -11.38
N ALA A 112 -5.04 -3.48 -10.07
CA ALA A 112 -6.08 -3.03 -9.15
C ALA A 112 -6.20 -1.50 -9.12
N ARG A 113 -5.08 -0.76 -9.13
CA ARG A 113 -5.08 0.72 -9.19
C ARG A 113 -5.65 1.25 -10.51
N LEU A 114 -5.31 0.63 -11.64
CA LEU A 114 -5.83 1.01 -12.94
C LEU A 114 -7.35 0.82 -13.03
N VAL A 115 -7.84 -0.31 -12.51
CA VAL A 115 -9.29 -0.59 -12.47
C VAL A 115 -10.02 0.36 -11.55
N LEU A 116 -9.46 0.69 -10.37
CA LEU A 116 -10.05 1.68 -9.46
C LEU A 116 -10.12 3.06 -10.10
N ARG A 117 -9.07 3.49 -10.81
CA ARG A 117 -9.09 4.73 -11.58
C ARG A 117 -10.21 4.71 -12.62
N TYR A 118 -10.32 3.64 -13.39
CA TYR A 118 -11.36 3.47 -14.38
C TYR A 118 -12.77 3.47 -13.76
N ALA A 119 -12.96 2.76 -12.65
CA ALA A 119 -14.23 2.67 -11.94
C ALA A 119 -14.68 4.02 -11.39
N PHE A 120 -13.79 4.78 -10.77
CA PHE A 120 -14.15 6.02 -10.09
C PHE A 120 -14.12 7.25 -11.00
N GLU A 121 -13.13 7.35 -11.93
CA GLU A 121 -13.00 8.51 -12.81
C GLU A 121 -13.83 8.38 -14.10
N THR A 122 -13.88 7.18 -14.69
CA THR A 122 -14.56 6.98 -15.99
C THR A 122 -16.01 6.55 -15.81
N LEU A 123 -16.25 5.57 -14.93
CA LEU A 123 -17.61 5.05 -14.71
C LEU A 123 -18.37 5.77 -13.60
N GLY A 124 -17.71 6.63 -12.81
CA GLY A 124 -18.34 7.42 -11.76
C GLY A 124 -18.88 6.61 -10.58
N LEU A 125 -18.38 5.38 -10.36
CA LEU A 125 -18.85 4.53 -9.29
C LEU A 125 -18.59 5.16 -7.92
N HIS A 126 -19.44 4.82 -6.95
CA HIS A 126 -19.27 5.22 -5.55
C HIS A 126 -18.43 4.22 -4.75
N ARG A 127 -18.52 2.94 -5.12
CA ARG A 127 -17.91 1.83 -4.36
C ARG A 127 -17.42 0.73 -5.29
N VAL A 128 -16.26 0.15 -4.98
CA VAL A 128 -15.79 -1.09 -5.61
C VAL A 128 -15.54 -2.11 -4.50
N HIS A 129 -16.05 -3.33 -4.70
CA HIS A 129 -15.86 -4.43 -3.76
C HIS A 129 -15.36 -5.69 -4.49
N LEU A 130 -14.81 -6.61 -3.71
CA LEU A 130 -14.38 -7.92 -4.17
C LEU A 130 -14.52 -8.96 -3.06
N MET A 131 -14.47 -10.23 -3.45
CA MET A 131 -14.29 -11.33 -2.52
C MET A 131 -12.95 -12.00 -2.79
N VAL A 132 -12.28 -12.44 -1.73
CA VAL A 132 -11.01 -13.15 -1.80
C VAL A 132 -10.96 -14.24 -0.75
N ALA A 133 -10.55 -15.43 -1.15
CA ALA A 133 -10.37 -16.56 -0.22
C ALA A 133 -9.42 -16.17 0.93
N ALA A 134 -9.82 -16.41 2.16
CA ALA A 134 -9.07 -16.00 3.36
C ALA A 134 -7.63 -16.56 3.37
N TYR A 135 -7.43 -17.77 2.80
CA TYR A 135 -6.11 -18.37 2.65
C TYR A 135 -5.23 -17.69 1.60
N ASN A 136 -5.80 -16.89 0.68
CA ASN A 136 -5.03 -16.18 -0.35
C ASN A 136 -4.44 -14.86 0.17
N VAL A 137 -3.54 -14.99 1.15
CA VAL A 137 -2.87 -13.83 1.80
C VAL A 137 -2.16 -12.92 0.78
N ARG A 138 -1.65 -13.49 -0.32
CA ARG A 138 -0.99 -12.71 -1.37
C ARG A 138 -1.95 -11.76 -2.08
N ALA A 139 -3.12 -12.24 -2.50
CA ALA A 139 -4.13 -11.42 -3.14
C ALA A 139 -4.69 -10.37 -2.15
N ARG A 140 -5.00 -10.78 -0.92
CA ARG A 140 -5.43 -9.88 0.14
C ARG A 140 -4.44 -8.70 0.30
N ARG A 141 -3.14 -8.97 0.46
CA ARG A 141 -2.11 -7.92 0.55
C ARG A 141 -2.02 -7.04 -0.70
N CYS A 142 -2.30 -7.61 -1.87
CA CYS A 142 -2.38 -6.85 -3.12
C CYS A 142 -3.50 -5.81 -3.06
N TYR A 143 -4.70 -6.21 -2.63
CA TYR A 143 -5.86 -5.34 -2.51
C TYR A 143 -5.71 -4.30 -1.39
N GLU A 144 -5.16 -4.68 -0.24
CA GLU A 144 -4.84 -3.73 0.84
C GLU A 144 -3.88 -2.62 0.36
N LYS A 145 -2.85 -2.97 -0.44
CA LYS A 145 -1.94 -1.99 -1.07
C LYS A 145 -2.64 -1.08 -2.08
N ALA A 146 -3.66 -1.58 -2.77
CA ALA A 146 -4.47 -0.77 -3.68
C ALA A 146 -5.48 0.13 -2.94
N GLY A 147 -5.76 -0.15 -1.66
CA GLY A 147 -6.63 0.67 -0.81
C GLY A 147 -7.88 -0.01 -0.31
N PHE A 148 -8.14 -1.25 -0.72
CA PHE A 148 -9.28 -2.01 -0.21
C PHE A 148 -9.12 -2.31 1.28
N ARG A 149 -10.25 -2.32 2.00
CA ARG A 149 -10.36 -2.71 3.41
C ARG A 149 -11.23 -3.94 3.55
N VAL A 150 -10.92 -4.80 4.52
CA VAL A 150 -11.79 -5.92 4.89
C VAL A 150 -13.01 -5.36 5.61
N GLU A 151 -14.21 -5.69 5.14
CA GLU A 151 -15.48 -5.29 5.75
C GLU A 151 -16.20 -6.45 6.43
N GLY A 152 -15.87 -7.68 6.03
CA GLY A 152 -16.50 -8.85 6.61
C GLY A 152 -15.81 -10.14 6.23
N VAL A 153 -16.18 -11.21 6.97
CA VAL A 153 -15.79 -12.58 6.71
C VAL A 153 -17.03 -13.39 6.45
N LEU A 154 -17.10 -13.99 5.27
CA LEU A 154 -18.13 -14.98 4.94
C LEU A 154 -17.58 -16.35 5.35
N ARG A 155 -18.03 -16.83 6.51
CA ARG A 155 -17.56 -18.12 7.05
C ARG A 155 -18.12 -19.26 6.22
N GLU A 156 -17.26 -20.27 5.97
CA GLU A 156 -17.65 -21.49 5.27
C GLU A 156 -18.34 -21.21 3.93
N SER A 157 -17.82 -20.23 3.17
CA SER A 157 -18.41 -19.69 1.95
C SER A 157 -18.38 -20.69 0.79
N PHE A 158 -17.33 -21.51 0.74
CA PHE A 158 -17.15 -22.50 -0.33
C PHE A 158 -16.33 -23.71 0.14
N GLN A 159 -16.35 -24.80 -0.63
CA GLN A 159 -15.55 -25.99 -0.34
C GLN A 159 -14.41 -26.17 -1.35
N VAL A 160 -13.23 -26.54 -0.84
CA VAL A 160 -12.09 -26.97 -1.65
C VAL A 160 -11.51 -28.24 -1.05
N ASP A 161 -11.35 -29.26 -1.87
CA ASP A 161 -10.83 -30.57 -1.47
C ASP A 161 -11.56 -31.20 -0.25
N GLY A 162 -12.87 -30.88 -0.12
CA GLY A 162 -13.72 -31.34 0.97
C GLY A 162 -13.67 -30.50 2.25
N GLU A 163 -12.85 -29.47 2.30
CA GLU A 163 -12.75 -28.55 3.43
C GLU A 163 -13.49 -27.24 3.18
N TRP A 164 -14.24 -26.76 4.17
CA TRP A 164 -14.89 -25.46 4.13
C TRP A 164 -13.88 -24.33 4.27
N GLN A 165 -14.04 -23.31 3.45
CA GLN A 165 -13.15 -22.15 3.38
C GLN A 165 -13.94 -20.85 3.53
N ASP A 166 -13.30 -19.86 4.15
CA ASP A 166 -13.85 -18.52 4.33
C ASP A 166 -13.48 -17.61 3.15
N ASP A 167 -14.39 -16.70 2.80
CA ASP A 167 -14.11 -15.55 1.96
C ASP A 167 -14.03 -14.26 2.79
N LEU A 168 -13.15 -13.37 2.39
CA LEU A 168 -13.12 -12.00 2.87
C LEU A 168 -13.83 -11.08 1.88
N LEU A 169 -14.83 -10.35 2.35
CA LEU A 169 -15.40 -9.24 1.63
C LEU A 169 -14.50 -8.01 1.84
N MET A 170 -13.99 -7.46 0.76
CA MET A 170 -13.16 -6.26 0.79
C MET A 170 -13.75 -5.18 -0.11
N ALA A 171 -13.64 -3.92 0.29
CA ALA A 171 -14.13 -2.80 -0.50
C ALA A 171 -13.26 -1.55 -0.34
N ILE A 172 -13.48 -0.62 -1.27
CA ILE A 172 -12.97 0.75 -1.24
C ILE A 172 -14.06 1.70 -1.71
N LEU A 173 -14.20 2.83 -1.03
CA LEU A 173 -15.09 3.92 -1.42
C LEU A 173 -14.37 4.94 -2.29
N LYS A 174 -15.13 5.66 -3.13
CA LYS A 174 -14.60 6.72 -3.98
C LYS A 174 -13.83 7.78 -3.18
N GLU A 175 -14.38 8.23 -2.05
CA GLU A 175 -13.73 9.22 -1.18
C GLU A 175 -12.38 8.73 -0.64
N GLU A 176 -12.28 7.45 -0.26
CA GLU A 176 -11.04 6.86 0.23
C GLU A 176 -9.98 6.79 -0.87
N TRP A 177 -10.41 6.47 -2.11
CA TRP A 177 -9.53 6.45 -3.27
C TRP A 177 -9.07 7.87 -3.66
N GLU A 178 -9.97 8.85 -3.69
CA GLU A 178 -9.64 10.26 -3.96
C GLU A 178 -8.65 10.83 -2.94
N ALA A 179 -8.87 10.58 -1.65
CA ALA A 179 -7.94 11.00 -0.60
C ALA A 179 -6.53 10.42 -0.81
N ARG A 180 -6.43 9.16 -1.24
CA ARG A 180 -5.13 8.52 -1.55
C ARG A 180 -4.51 9.08 -2.84
N SER A 181 -5.33 9.37 -3.84
CA SER A 181 -4.88 9.96 -5.12
C SER A 181 -4.40 11.38 -4.94
N LEU A 182 -5.06 12.18 -4.11
CA LEU A 182 -4.62 13.54 -3.76
C LEU A 182 -3.24 13.51 -3.07
N VAL A 183 -3.03 12.61 -2.11
CA VAL A 183 -1.72 12.40 -1.48
C VAL A 183 -0.67 12.00 -2.53
N GLY A 184 -1.03 11.12 -3.47
CA GLY A 184 -0.15 10.71 -4.57
C GLY A 184 0.18 11.84 -5.54
N GLN A 185 -0.78 12.71 -5.86
CA GLN A 185 -0.59 13.88 -6.72
C GLN A 185 0.21 14.98 -6.02
N GLU A 186 -0.04 15.24 -4.73
CA GLU A 186 0.78 16.12 -3.90
C GLU A 186 2.24 15.63 -3.86
N LEU A 187 2.45 14.30 -3.75
CA LEU A 187 3.77 13.68 -3.81
C LEU A 187 4.46 13.89 -5.16
N ALA A 188 3.73 13.73 -6.28
CA ALA A 188 4.26 13.88 -7.63
C ALA A 188 4.54 15.35 -8.01
N SER A 189 3.80 16.31 -7.42
CA SER A 189 3.97 17.76 -7.65
C SER A 189 4.96 18.42 -6.68
N CYS A 190 5.50 17.69 -5.71
CA CYS A 190 6.42 18.24 -4.72
C CYS A 190 7.77 18.56 -5.36
N PRO A 191 8.33 19.74 -5.10
CA PRO A 191 9.64 20.13 -5.63
C PRO A 191 10.81 19.37 -4.96
N PHE A 192 10.52 18.45 -4.03
CA PHE A 192 11.49 17.65 -3.31
C PHE A 192 11.20 16.15 -3.50
N THR A 193 12.23 15.31 -3.36
CA THR A 193 12.11 13.85 -3.42
C THR A 193 12.24 13.26 -2.03
N VAL A 194 11.45 12.21 -1.74
CA VAL A 194 11.63 11.40 -0.52
C VAL A 194 12.36 10.11 -0.89
N ARG A 195 13.44 9.83 -0.21
CA ARG A 195 14.26 8.64 -0.39
C ARG A 195 14.75 8.06 0.92
N THR A 196 15.21 6.84 0.87
CA THR A 196 15.90 6.21 2.01
C THR A 196 17.19 6.97 2.34
N TYR A 197 17.45 7.12 3.63
CA TYR A 197 18.70 7.66 4.18
C TYR A 197 19.93 6.88 3.68
N ARG A 198 21.01 7.58 3.50
CA ARG A 198 22.36 7.05 3.21
C ARG A 198 23.35 7.54 4.27
N PRO A 199 24.40 6.78 4.62
CA PRO A 199 25.41 7.24 5.58
C PRO A 199 25.99 8.64 5.26
N SER A 200 26.11 8.99 3.98
CA SER A 200 26.54 10.33 3.56
C SER A 200 25.60 11.48 3.94
N ASP A 201 24.37 11.18 4.35
CA ASP A 201 23.38 12.18 4.76
C ASP A 201 23.52 12.57 6.24
N TYR A 202 24.31 11.84 7.02
CA TYR A 202 24.40 11.93 8.48
C TYR A 202 24.53 13.37 8.98
N GLU A 203 25.49 14.12 8.47
CA GLU A 203 25.75 15.50 8.91
C GLU A 203 24.56 16.44 8.65
N GLN A 204 23.92 16.31 7.49
CA GLN A 204 22.75 17.14 7.16
C GLN A 204 21.52 16.74 8.00
N VAL A 205 21.32 15.46 8.24
CA VAL A 205 20.22 14.92 9.07
C VAL A 205 20.37 15.39 10.51
N THR A 206 21.55 15.18 11.09
CA THR A 206 21.83 15.59 12.49
C THR A 206 21.81 17.11 12.66
N ALA A 207 22.18 17.89 11.65
CA ALA A 207 22.03 19.34 11.68
C ALA A 207 20.56 19.76 11.84
N ILE A 208 19.62 19.12 11.13
CA ILE A 208 18.18 19.38 11.29
C ILE A 208 17.73 19.01 12.72
N TRP A 209 18.20 17.89 13.25
CA TRP A 209 17.83 17.44 14.60
C TRP A 209 18.39 18.33 15.69
N ARG A 210 19.64 18.78 15.56
CA ARG A 210 20.24 19.76 16.48
C ARG A 210 19.44 21.07 16.51
N ALA A 211 19.01 21.54 15.35
CA ALA A 211 18.17 22.75 15.25
C ALA A 211 16.79 22.58 15.91
N GLU A 212 16.22 21.37 15.90
CA GLU A 212 14.89 21.10 16.46
C GLU A 212 14.92 20.74 17.95
N TRP A 213 15.91 19.95 18.39
CA TRP A 213 15.93 19.37 19.72
C TRP A 213 17.19 19.67 20.55
N GLY A 214 18.14 20.48 20.03
CA GLY A 214 19.41 20.79 20.69
C GLY A 214 20.50 19.73 20.46
N GLU A 215 21.71 20.03 20.91
CA GLU A 215 22.91 19.19 20.77
C GLU A 215 23.03 18.12 21.86
N GLY A 216 23.93 17.15 21.62
CA GLY A 216 24.42 16.22 22.64
C GLY A 216 23.49 15.07 22.99
N ARG A 217 22.59 14.69 22.13
CA ARG A 217 21.72 13.52 22.37
C ARG A 217 22.43 12.23 21.97
N PRO A 218 22.70 11.31 22.89
CA PRO A 218 23.43 10.06 22.61
C PRO A 218 22.80 9.22 21.54
N MET A 219 21.45 9.27 21.41
CA MET A 219 20.69 8.53 20.40
C MET A 219 20.82 9.09 18.97
N ASP A 220 21.45 10.27 18.82
CA ASP A 220 21.69 10.90 17.52
C ASP A 220 23.18 10.74 17.10
N ALA A 221 23.98 10.01 17.86
CA ALA A 221 25.36 9.66 17.52
C ALA A 221 25.46 8.70 16.32
N ALA A 222 26.59 8.72 15.63
CA ALA A 222 26.79 7.88 14.43
C ALA A 222 26.62 6.38 14.74
N GLU A 223 27.12 5.94 15.88
CA GLU A 223 27.01 4.56 16.35
C GLU A 223 25.55 4.12 16.54
N ALA A 224 24.68 5.03 16.99
CA ALA A 224 23.24 4.75 17.13
C ALA A 224 22.55 4.59 15.76
N PHE A 225 22.99 5.32 14.74
CA PHE A 225 22.54 5.13 13.35
C PHE A 225 22.98 3.78 12.78
N ASP A 226 24.25 3.43 12.96
CA ASP A 226 24.79 2.15 12.51
C ASP A 226 24.08 0.98 13.18
N TYR A 227 23.82 1.08 14.48
CA TYR A 227 23.04 0.10 15.21
C TYR A 227 21.62 -0.01 14.66
N LYS A 228 20.95 1.12 14.41
CA LYS A 228 19.60 1.14 13.85
C LYS A 228 19.54 0.52 12.45
N LEU A 229 20.46 0.89 11.57
CA LEU A 229 20.49 0.37 10.20
C LEU A 229 20.74 -1.14 10.16
N THR A 230 21.45 -1.68 11.15
CA THR A 230 21.81 -3.10 11.25
C THR A 230 20.71 -3.93 11.91
N ASN A 231 20.08 -3.40 12.97
CA ASN A 231 19.24 -4.19 13.88
C ASN A 231 17.73 -3.89 13.79
N ASP A 232 17.33 -2.76 13.19
CA ASP A 232 15.93 -2.36 13.09
C ASP A 232 15.47 -2.39 11.63
N ARG A 233 14.35 -3.05 11.37
CA ARG A 233 13.75 -3.13 10.04
C ARG A 233 13.00 -1.85 9.62
N GLY A 234 12.79 -0.94 10.56
CA GLY A 234 12.12 0.33 10.28
C GLY A 234 13.00 1.25 9.42
N PRO A 235 12.40 1.94 8.44
CA PRO A 235 13.13 2.78 7.51
C PRO A 235 13.56 4.11 8.14
N ILE A 236 14.63 4.69 7.60
CA ILE A 236 14.94 6.11 7.75
C ILE A 236 14.71 6.77 6.41
N PHE A 237 13.84 7.77 6.36
CA PHE A 237 13.57 8.55 5.16
C PHE A 237 14.07 9.98 5.31
N VAL A 238 14.54 10.53 4.19
CA VAL A 238 14.93 11.93 4.05
C VAL A 238 14.18 12.56 2.90
N ALA A 239 13.80 13.84 3.06
CA ALA A 239 13.31 14.68 1.98
C ALA A 239 14.47 15.50 1.44
N GLU A 240 14.76 15.37 0.15
CA GLU A 240 15.87 16.04 -0.54
C GLU A 240 15.34 17.07 -1.55
N LEU A 241 15.88 18.27 -1.51
CA LEU A 241 15.62 19.34 -2.46
C LEU A 241 16.95 19.89 -2.98
N ASN A 242 17.19 19.73 -4.29
CA ASN A 242 18.41 20.20 -4.95
C ASN A 242 19.71 19.75 -4.25
N GLY A 243 19.78 18.47 -3.85
CA GLY A 243 20.95 17.89 -3.16
C GLY A 243 21.06 18.23 -1.66
N ARG A 244 20.10 18.99 -1.12
CA ARG A 244 20.04 19.34 0.30
C ARG A 244 18.96 18.55 1.02
N ILE A 245 19.28 17.99 2.17
CA ILE A 245 18.29 17.36 3.05
C ILE A 245 17.49 18.45 3.77
N VAL A 246 16.17 18.43 3.59
CA VAL A 246 15.24 19.44 4.11
C VAL A 246 14.24 18.87 5.09
N GLY A 247 14.21 17.55 5.26
CA GLY A 247 13.34 16.88 6.24
C GLY A 247 13.74 15.42 6.46
N THR A 248 13.33 14.87 7.60
CA THR A 248 13.68 13.52 8.05
C THR A 248 12.50 12.86 8.74
N ALA A 249 12.42 11.53 8.70
CA ALA A 249 11.54 10.71 9.54
C ALA A 249 12.18 9.35 9.79
N LEU A 250 12.13 8.85 11.03
CA LEU A 250 12.55 7.51 11.42
C LEU A 250 11.35 6.64 11.73
N GLY A 251 11.26 5.45 11.13
CA GLY A 251 10.39 4.37 11.54
C GLY A 251 11.16 3.31 12.31
N SER A 252 10.53 2.67 13.28
CA SER A 252 11.02 1.48 13.98
C SER A 252 9.97 0.39 13.93
N TRP A 253 10.40 -0.87 13.77
CA TRP A 253 9.53 -2.04 13.74
C TRP A 253 10.19 -3.24 14.39
N ASP A 254 9.69 -3.62 15.55
CA ASP A 254 10.19 -4.76 16.35
C ASP A 254 9.39 -6.08 16.11
N GLY A 255 8.45 -6.08 15.17
CA GLY A 255 7.54 -7.19 14.93
C GLY A 255 6.22 -7.09 15.69
N ARG A 256 6.07 -6.15 16.63
CA ARG A 256 4.88 -5.93 17.44
C ARG A 256 4.41 -4.47 17.45
N TRP A 257 5.36 -3.52 17.59
CA TRP A 257 5.11 -2.10 17.66
C TRP A 257 5.83 -1.36 16.55
N ALA A 258 5.10 -0.50 15.85
CA ALA A 258 5.68 0.44 14.90
C ALA A 258 5.69 1.84 15.52
N TRP A 259 6.86 2.45 15.51
CA TRP A 259 7.07 3.81 16.02
C TRP A 259 7.53 4.74 14.91
N VAL A 260 7.05 5.96 14.93
CA VAL A 260 7.60 7.07 14.14
C VAL A 260 8.26 8.05 15.08
N THR A 261 9.54 8.31 14.83
CA THR A 261 10.36 9.24 15.60
C THR A 261 11.13 10.17 14.67
N ARG A 262 11.74 11.20 15.20
CA ARG A 262 12.62 12.12 14.44
C ARG A 262 11.96 12.69 13.16
N LEU A 263 10.63 12.90 13.18
CA LEU A 263 9.98 13.69 12.14
C LEU A 263 10.36 15.16 12.34
N ALA A 264 11.19 15.66 11.45
CA ALA A 264 11.66 17.04 11.47
C ALA A 264 11.72 17.63 10.07
N VAL A 265 11.44 18.92 9.94
CA VAL A 265 11.57 19.68 8.70
C VAL A 265 12.37 20.94 9.01
N HIS A 266 13.40 21.17 8.21
CA HIS A 266 14.24 22.37 8.31
C HIS A 266 13.35 23.63 8.33
N PRO A 267 13.57 24.60 9.22
CA PRO A 267 12.68 25.76 9.41
C PRO A 267 12.28 26.48 8.13
N ASP A 268 13.24 26.74 7.24
CA ASP A 268 13.02 27.48 5.98
C ASP A 268 12.13 26.72 4.97
N TYR A 269 11.90 25.42 5.20
CA TYR A 269 11.14 24.55 4.31
C TYR A 269 9.83 24.06 4.92
N ARG A 270 9.47 24.53 6.12
CA ARG A 270 8.20 24.20 6.78
C ARG A 270 6.98 24.71 5.99
N ARG A 271 5.81 24.14 6.28
CA ARG A 271 4.51 24.50 5.65
C ARG A 271 4.45 24.27 4.15
N ARG A 272 5.31 23.39 3.61
CA ARG A 272 5.34 22.97 2.20
C ARG A 272 4.95 21.52 1.98
N GLY A 273 4.24 20.90 2.93
CA GLY A 273 3.78 19.51 2.83
C GLY A 273 4.83 18.45 3.15
N ILE A 274 6.12 18.78 3.33
CA ILE A 274 7.23 17.81 3.51
C ILE A 274 6.96 16.79 4.61
N ALA A 275 6.47 17.24 5.77
CA ALA A 275 6.17 16.34 6.89
C ALA A 275 5.06 15.33 6.55
N LYS A 276 4.01 15.75 5.83
CA LYS A 276 2.93 14.85 5.38
C LYS A 276 3.45 13.76 4.46
N VAL A 277 4.32 14.15 3.53
CA VAL A 277 4.93 13.23 2.56
C VAL A 277 5.84 12.21 3.25
N LEU A 278 6.70 12.66 4.17
CA LEU A 278 7.54 11.77 4.97
C LEU A 278 6.71 10.80 5.81
N MET A 279 5.62 11.26 6.43
CA MET A 279 4.71 10.40 7.20
C MET A 279 4.03 9.36 6.29
N ALA A 280 3.47 9.78 5.16
CA ALA A 280 2.83 8.85 4.22
C ALA A 280 3.79 7.74 3.75
N GLU A 281 5.05 8.09 3.43
CA GLU A 281 6.04 7.12 2.98
C GLU A 281 6.49 6.18 4.11
N ILE A 282 6.68 6.70 5.34
CA ILE A 282 7.08 5.87 6.47
C ILE A 282 5.98 4.91 6.90
N GLU A 283 4.74 5.38 6.96
CA GLU A 283 3.55 4.56 7.26
C GLU A 283 3.35 3.46 6.22
N ARG A 284 3.47 3.81 4.94
CA ARG A 284 3.41 2.85 3.83
C ARG A 284 4.47 1.74 3.98
N ARG A 285 5.69 2.11 4.38
CA ARG A 285 6.79 1.16 4.57
C ARG A 285 6.59 0.29 5.80
N LEU A 286 6.18 0.87 6.92
CA LEU A 286 5.88 0.13 8.15
C LEU A 286 4.73 -0.86 7.94
N ALA A 287 3.66 -0.44 7.28
CA ALA A 287 2.56 -1.34 6.90
C ALA A 287 3.03 -2.49 5.99
N ALA A 288 3.96 -2.23 5.05
CA ALA A 288 4.54 -3.26 4.20
C ALA A 288 5.41 -4.27 4.99
N LEU A 289 5.94 -3.89 6.16
CA LEU A 289 6.65 -4.78 7.09
C LEU A 289 5.71 -5.58 8.00
N GLY A 290 4.40 -5.31 7.96
CA GLY A 290 3.38 -6.02 8.73
C GLY A 290 2.83 -5.24 9.92
N ALA A 291 3.19 -3.95 10.09
CA ALA A 291 2.59 -3.12 11.13
C ALA A 291 1.10 -2.87 10.84
N THR A 292 0.26 -3.05 11.85
CA THR A 292 -1.18 -2.80 11.79
C THR A 292 -1.56 -1.42 12.33
N PHE A 293 -0.65 -0.77 13.03
CA PHE A 293 -0.77 0.60 13.54
C PHE A 293 0.63 1.21 13.68
N THR A 294 0.69 2.54 13.78
CA THR A 294 1.90 3.29 14.12
C THR A 294 1.63 4.15 15.35
N ALA A 295 2.64 4.27 16.22
CA ALA A 295 2.61 5.14 17.40
C ALA A 295 3.71 6.21 17.28
N LEU A 296 3.50 7.32 17.94
CA LEU A 296 4.50 8.39 18.07
C LEU A 296 4.33 9.12 19.40
N LEU A 297 5.37 9.83 19.79
CA LEU A 297 5.35 10.70 20.96
C LEU A 297 5.50 12.15 20.52
N VAL A 298 4.65 13.01 21.02
CA VAL A 298 4.64 14.45 20.71
C VAL A 298 4.39 15.22 22.00
N GLY A 299 5.15 16.30 22.19
CA GLY A 299 4.93 17.20 23.32
C GLY A 299 3.56 17.87 23.22
N THR A 300 2.85 17.95 24.34
CA THR A 300 1.50 18.55 24.40
C THR A 300 1.48 20.02 23.97
N GLU A 301 2.60 20.72 24.10
CA GLU A 301 2.76 22.11 23.69
C GLU A 301 3.10 22.29 22.20
N ASN A 302 3.45 21.20 21.49
CA ASN A 302 3.73 21.27 20.05
C ASN A 302 2.43 21.24 19.23
N LYS A 303 1.70 22.37 19.27
CA LYS A 303 0.39 22.54 18.59
C LYS A 303 0.50 22.26 17.08
N GLY A 304 1.63 22.60 16.46
CA GLY A 304 1.86 22.38 15.02
C GLY A 304 1.95 20.90 14.66
N ALA A 305 2.70 20.12 15.44
CA ALA A 305 2.81 18.68 15.25
C ALA A 305 1.48 17.98 15.59
N LEU A 306 0.81 18.38 16.68
CA LEU A 306 -0.50 17.85 17.05
C LEU A 306 -1.53 18.04 15.93
N ALA A 307 -1.62 19.24 15.34
CA ALA A 307 -2.51 19.51 14.22
C ALA A 307 -2.16 18.68 12.96
N LEU A 308 -0.87 18.45 12.70
CA LEU A 308 -0.44 17.57 11.62
C LEU A 308 -0.94 16.13 11.85
N TYR A 309 -0.66 15.56 13.03
CA TYR A 309 -1.05 14.18 13.33
C TYR A 309 -2.57 13.99 13.39
N ASP A 310 -3.31 14.94 13.93
CA ASP A 310 -4.78 14.94 13.87
C ASP A 310 -5.28 14.92 12.41
N SER A 311 -4.64 15.69 11.51
CA SER A 311 -4.97 15.70 10.06
C SER A 311 -4.62 14.41 9.31
N LEU A 312 -3.72 13.59 9.87
CA LEU A 312 -3.30 12.28 9.35
C LEU A 312 -4.09 11.12 9.97
N GLY A 313 -5.08 11.41 10.84
CA GLY A 313 -5.93 10.39 11.45
C GLY A 313 -5.34 9.76 12.72
N TYR A 314 -4.30 10.33 13.32
CA TYR A 314 -3.81 9.88 14.62
C TYR A 314 -4.76 10.28 15.73
N SER A 315 -5.06 9.36 16.62
CA SER A 315 -5.87 9.61 17.81
C SER A 315 -5.00 9.74 19.05
N ARG A 316 -5.34 10.70 19.93
CA ARG A 316 -4.64 10.90 21.21
C ARG A 316 -5.07 9.85 22.23
N ARG A 317 -4.09 9.33 22.96
CA ARG A 317 -4.33 8.39 24.07
C ARG A 317 -4.14 9.12 25.40
N GLY A 318 -5.24 9.54 26.01
CA GLY A 318 -5.22 10.18 27.33
C GLY A 318 -5.18 9.23 28.53
N ASP A 319 -5.31 7.94 28.26
CA ASP A 319 -5.33 6.83 29.22
C ASP A 319 -3.94 6.19 29.45
N VAL A 320 -2.88 6.73 28.83
CA VAL A 320 -1.52 6.19 28.90
C VAL A 320 -0.57 7.24 29.41
N ALA A 321 0.25 6.90 30.41
CA ALA A 321 1.35 7.72 30.88
C ALA A 321 2.67 7.26 30.23
N PHE A 322 3.44 8.19 29.72
CA PHE A 322 4.82 7.92 29.30
C PHE A 322 5.76 7.99 30.49
N MET A 323 6.39 6.89 30.84
CA MET A 323 7.29 6.78 32.01
C MET A 323 8.70 6.46 31.55
N VAL A 324 9.69 7.17 32.09
CA VAL A 324 11.11 6.98 31.75
C VAL A 324 11.92 6.67 33.04
N LYS A 325 12.73 5.64 32.95
CA LYS A 325 13.76 5.37 33.95
C LYS A 325 15.14 5.42 33.27
N ARG A 326 16.05 6.22 33.81
CA ARG A 326 17.44 6.29 33.32
C ARG A 326 18.29 5.22 34.00
N PHE A 327 19.17 4.59 33.24
CA PHE A 327 20.18 3.65 33.75
C PHE A 327 21.55 4.31 33.66
N ALA A 328 22.21 4.52 34.79
CA ALA A 328 23.50 5.21 34.96
C ALA A 328 23.50 6.74 34.69
N ASP A 329 24.57 7.41 35.12
CA ASP A 329 24.75 8.86 35.22
C ASP A 329 24.88 9.59 33.87
N GLY A 330 23.95 9.37 32.97
CA GLY A 330 23.82 10.13 31.69
C GLY A 330 23.17 11.47 31.94
N GLU A 331 23.90 12.53 31.63
CA GLU A 331 23.46 13.94 31.70
C GLU A 331 22.11 14.21 31.01
N GLU A 332 21.45 15.29 31.39
CA GLU A 332 20.06 15.74 31.12
C GLU A 332 19.63 15.88 29.66
N ALA A 333 20.02 15.03 28.72
CA ALA A 333 19.85 15.29 27.30
C ALA A 333 18.53 14.73 26.65
N CYS A 334 17.62 14.11 27.39
CA CYS A 334 16.50 13.37 26.75
C CYS A 334 15.11 13.97 26.83
N CYS A 335 14.86 14.95 27.69
CA CYS A 335 13.54 15.61 27.76
C CYS A 335 13.76 17.12 27.80
N GLY A 336 13.01 17.85 27.01
CA GLY A 336 12.97 19.31 27.09
C GLY A 336 12.59 19.80 28.50
N PRO A 337 12.65 21.12 28.77
CA PRO A 337 12.48 21.69 30.10
C PRO A 337 11.18 21.18 30.73
N GLN A 338 11.25 20.73 31.98
CA GLN A 338 10.09 20.41 32.79
C GLN A 338 9.27 21.69 33.01
N PRO A 339 7.94 21.68 32.79
CA PRO A 339 7.13 22.79 33.30
C PRO A 339 7.21 22.80 34.81
N GLY A 340 7.64 23.94 35.37
CA GLY A 340 7.55 24.27 36.79
C GLY A 340 6.10 24.43 37.22
#